data_1cc6c263c07e51ef9c99112cd1b8ca5f
#
_entry.id   1cc6c263c07e51ef9c99112cd1b8ca5f
#
_cell.length_a   1.000
_cell.length_b   1.000
_cell.length_c   1.000
_cell.angle_alpha   90.00
_cell.angle_beta   90.00
_cell.angle_gamma   90.00
#
_symmetry.space_group_name_H-M   'P 1'
#
loop_
_entity.id
_entity.type
_entity.pdbx_description
1 polymer ?
#
loop_
_entity_poly.entity_id
_entity_poly.type
_entity_poly.pdbx_seq_one_letter_code
_entity_poly.pdbx_strand_id
1 'polypeptide(L)'
;PPFVILYGEPGCGDNCIEKTYGCIDVTALNYNDSVNTDDGSCYYLAGCTSPNFIEYNEEADFDDGSCETLIVLGCMDTTAFNYNSEANVELEGSCIEVVLGCMDDDAFNYNINANTDDGNCIPVIFGCIDVTAFNYCDTCNTDNGSCIEVINGCTDSTALNYYALANTDNGSCIYPVYGCNDPSAINYDPFVNVPDSSCEYSAGCAVGDVYTLPNACFEWVIQVDQYCCNDSWDNTCYEL
;
A
#
# COMPACT_ATOMS: atom_id res chain seq x y z
N PRO A 1 61.44 -15.68 48.83
CA PRO A 1 62.63 -15.02 48.33
C PRO A 1 63.85 -15.94 48.43
N PRO A 2 64.58 -16.22 47.34
CA PRO A 2 65.82 -16.99 47.45
C PRO A 2 66.94 -16.07 47.91
N PHE A 3 67.51 -16.39 48.96
CA PHE A 3 68.80 -15.84 49.44
C PHE A 3 69.84 -16.14 48.35
N VAL A 4 70.32 -15.10 47.61
CA VAL A 4 71.49 -15.27 46.79
C VAL A 4 72.71 -14.82 47.63
N ILE A 5 73.35 -15.76 48.19
CA ILE A 5 74.69 -15.55 48.83
C ILE A 5 75.65 -15.43 47.65
N LEU A 6 76.10 -14.23 47.33
CA LEU A 6 77.21 -14.02 46.38
C LEU A 6 78.54 -14.33 47.09
N TYR A 7 78.97 -15.58 46.94
CA TYR A 7 80.33 -15.97 47.30
C TYR A 7 81.31 -15.45 46.20
N GLY A 8 82.18 -14.56 46.59
CA GLY A 8 83.41 -14.40 45.86
C GLY A 8 83.68 -13.06 45.16
N GLU A 9 83.43 -11.90 45.80
CA GLU A 9 84.18 -10.67 45.45
C GLU A 9 85.37 -10.58 46.39
N PRO A 10 86.65 -10.46 45.86
CA PRO A 10 87.80 -10.31 46.70
C PRO A 10 87.83 -8.85 47.18
N GLY A 11 87.55 -8.66 48.49
CA GLY A 11 87.67 -7.34 49.16
C GLY A 11 86.61 -7.05 50.24
N CYS A 12 85.75 -7.94 50.53
CA CYS A 12 84.80 -7.76 51.58
C CYS A 12 85.42 -8.25 52.89
N GLY A 13 85.93 -7.38 53.73
CA GLY A 13 86.30 -7.65 55.12
C GLY A 13 85.06 -7.90 55.96
N ASP A 14 85.19 -8.13 57.31
CA ASP A 14 84.14 -8.46 58.25
C ASP A 14 82.89 -7.55 58.32
N ASN A 15 82.64 -6.68 57.31
CA ASN A 15 81.55 -5.71 57.19
C ASN A 15 80.73 -5.84 55.91
N CYS A 16 80.57 -7.06 55.40
CA CYS A 16 79.63 -7.29 54.27
C CYS A 16 78.17 -7.12 54.75
N ILE A 17 77.52 -6.09 54.32
CA ILE A 17 76.11 -5.86 54.51
C ILE A 17 75.38 -6.71 53.45
N GLU A 18 74.58 -7.67 53.91
CA GLU A 18 73.72 -8.48 53.09
C GLU A 18 72.74 -7.55 52.27
N LYS A 19 72.65 -7.74 50.96
CA LYS A 19 71.74 -6.97 50.18
C LYS A 19 70.31 -7.43 50.43
N THR A 20 69.47 -6.55 50.92
CA THR A 20 68.06 -6.70 51.03
C THR A 20 67.35 -5.84 49.99
N TYR A 21 66.54 -6.45 49.12
CA TYR A 21 65.93 -5.79 47.99
C TYR A 21 64.51 -5.33 48.31
N GLY A 22 64.12 -4.17 47.73
CA GLY A 22 62.80 -3.56 47.85
C GLY A 22 62.83 -2.08 47.52
N CYS A 23 61.77 -1.36 47.74
CA CYS A 23 61.66 0.08 47.52
C CYS A 23 62.34 0.87 48.63
N ILE A 24 63.33 1.69 48.29
CA ILE A 24 64.06 2.57 49.20
C ILE A 24 63.66 4.05 49.10
N ASP A 25 62.71 4.40 48.23
CA ASP A 25 62.22 5.78 48.11
C ASP A 25 61.19 6.07 49.18
N VAL A 26 61.49 7.01 50.08
CA VAL A 26 60.62 7.43 51.19
C VAL A 26 59.31 8.04 50.76
N THR A 27 59.17 8.44 49.47
CA THR A 27 57.95 8.99 48.91
C THR A 27 57.00 7.92 48.32
N ALA A 28 57.51 6.71 48.13
CA ALA A 28 56.73 5.61 47.60
C ALA A 28 55.78 5.01 48.64
N LEU A 29 54.61 4.52 48.22
CA LEU A 29 53.62 3.90 49.12
C LEU A 29 54.10 2.59 49.76
N ASN A 30 55.04 1.90 49.08
CA ASN A 30 55.64 0.65 49.57
C ASN A 30 57.09 0.84 50.06
N TYR A 31 57.44 2.07 50.48
CA TYR A 31 58.74 2.31 51.12
C TYR A 31 58.98 1.30 52.23
N ASN A 32 60.18 0.75 52.29
CA ASN A 32 60.63 -0.18 53.33
C ASN A 32 61.99 0.23 53.86
N ASP A 33 62.07 0.68 55.11
CA ASP A 33 63.27 1.12 55.79
C ASP A 33 64.24 -0.05 56.16
N SER A 34 63.77 -1.27 56.01
CA SER A 34 64.60 -2.49 56.32
C SER A 34 65.36 -2.99 55.08
N VAL A 35 65.17 -2.39 53.90
CA VAL A 35 65.91 -2.75 52.68
C VAL A 35 66.95 -1.70 52.32
N ASN A 36 68.06 -2.17 51.66
CA ASN A 36 69.19 -1.31 51.31
C ASN A 36 69.55 -1.26 49.80
N THR A 37 68.78 -1.95 49.02
CA THR A 37 69.00 -1.99 47.53
C THR A 37 67.64 -1.89 46.82
N ASP A 38 67.56 -0.87 45.99
CA ASP A 38 66.34 -0.67 45.14
C ASP A 38 66.25 -1.80 44.12
N ASP A 39 65.05 -2.38 44.00
CA ASP A 39 64.72 -3.44 43.05
C ASP A 39 63.75 -2.96 41.96
N GLY A 40 63.41 -1.66 41.92
CA GLY A 40 62.49 -1.06 40.99
C GLY A 40 61.02 -1.35 41.32
N SER A 41 60.73 -1.82 42.56
CA SER A 41 59.34 -2.16 42.98
C SER A 41 58.57 -0.96 43.55
N CYS A 42 59.16 0.24 43.60
CA CYS A 42 58.49 1.43 44.12
C CYS A 42 57.22 1.76 43.31
N TYR A 43 56.14 1.98 44.02
CA TYR A 43 54.91 2.54 43.43
C TYR A 43 54.40 3.71 44.27
N TYR A 44 53.75 4.69 43.54
CA TYR A 44 53.42 5.98 44.14
C TYR A 44 51.93 6.24 44.18
N LEU A 45 51.18 5.62 43.27
CA LEU A 45 49.73 5.75 43.22
C LEU A 45 49.06 4.37 43.03
N ALA A 46 48.35 3.94 44.04
CA ALA A 46 47.54 2.73 43.96
C ALA A 46 46.15 3.05 43.35
N GLY A 47 45.65 2.17 42.52
CA GLY A 47 44.34 2.28 41.90
C GLY A 47 44.10 1.20 40.86
N CYS A 48 42.96 1.25 40.17
CA CYS A 48 42.66 0.33 39.09
C CYS A 48 43.53 0.68 37.84
N THR A 49 44.37 -0.27 37.42
CA THR A 49 45.25 -0.12 36.26
C THR A 49 44.72 -0.70 34.96
N SER A 50 43.50 -1.29 35.01
CA SER A 50 42.88 -1.90 33.82
C SER A 50 41.88 -0.96 33.14
N PRO A 51 42.09 -0.57 31.85
CA PRO A 51 41.22 0.38 31.12
C PRO A 51 39.83 -0.21 30.81
N ASN A 52 39.57 -1.46 31.09
CA ASN A 52 38.26 -2.11 30.88
C ASN A 52 37.27 -1.85 32.02
N PHE A 53 37.68 -1.15 33.08
CA PHE A 53 36.88 -0.86 34.25
C PHE A 53 36.59 0.64 34.38
N ILE A 54 35.44 1.00 34.96
CA ILE A 54 35.05 2.39 35.22
C ILE A 54 36.01 3.10 36.14
N GLU A 55 36.54 2.36 37.13
CA GLU A 55 37.48 2.83 38.15
C GLU A 55 38.88 3.04 37.60
N TYR A 56 39.15 2.80 36.30
CA TYR A 56 40.43 2.97 35.67
C TYR A 56 41.06 4.34 35.96
N ASN A 57 42.29 4.31 36.46
CA ASN A 57 43.11 5.49 36.72
C ASN A 57 44.41 5.37 35.90
N GLU A 58 44.56 6.21 34.87
CA GLU A 58 45.74 6.24 34.01
C GLU A 58 47.04 6.52 34.79
N GLU A 59 46.95 7.24 35.92
CA GLU A 59 48.09 7.62 36.74
C GLU A 59 48.51 6.53 37.74
N ALA A 60 47.65 5.49 37.95
CA ALA A 60 47.93 4.41 38.84
C ALA A 60 49.06 3.52 38.31
N ASP A 61 50.07 3.31 39.14
CA ASP A 61 51.23 2.46 38.84
C ASP A 61 51.22 1.12 39.60
N PHE A 62 50.20 0.92 40.45
CA PHE A 62 49.98 -0.31 41.20
C PHE A 62 48.47 -0.64 41.28
N ASP A 63 48.11 -1.85 40.87
CA ASP A 63 46.76 -2.35 41.03
C ASP A 63 46.46 -2.74 42.46
N ASP A 64 45.51 -2.02 43.10
CA ASP A 64 45.12 -2.23 44.48
C ASP A 64 43.87 -3.13 44.63
N GLY A 65 43.36 -3.66 43.48
CA GLY A 65 42.14 -4.47 43.43
C GLY A 65 40.86 -3.66 43.37
N SER A 66 40.95 -2.34 43.12
CA SER A 66 39.77 -1.46 43.02
C SER A 66 39.05 -1.56 41.68
N CYS A 67 39.52 -2.38 40.71
CA CYS A 67 38.82 -2.67 39.48
C CYS A 67 37.59 -3.53 39.74
N GLU A 68 36.40 -2.94 39.90
CA GLU A 68 35.16 -3.68 40.25
C GLU A 68 34.13 -3.68 39.13
N THR A 69 33.96 -2.54 38.42
CA THR A 69 32.87 -2.33 37.49
C THR A 69 33.35 -2.41 36.04
N LEU A 70 33.09 -3.50 35.35
CA LEU A 70 33.39 -3.64 33.93
C LEU A 70 32.61 -2.59 33.10
N ILE A 71 33.28 -1.99 32.14
CA ILE A 71 32.64 -1.12 31.15
C ILE A 71 31.78 -1.98 30.23
N VAL A 72 30.46 -1.70 30.20
CA VAL A 72 29.51 -2.25 29.27
C VAL A 72 29.02 -1.09 28.38
N LEU A 73 29.53 -1.06 27.15
CA LEU A 73 29.12 -0.02 26.16
C LEU A 73 27.74 -0.34 25.58
N GLY A 74 26.90 0.66 25.40
CA GLY A 74 25.61 0.52 24.75
C GLY A 74 24.77 1.78 24.80
N CYS A 75 23.58 1.71 24.23
CA CYS A 75 22.61 2.80 24.32
C CYS A 75 21.95 2.78 25.71
N MET A 76 22.02 3.89 26.42
CA MET A 76 21.44 4.08 27.76
C MET A 76 20.08 4.82 27.71
N ASP A 77 19.61 5.25 26.53
CA ASP A 77 18.30 5.88 26.35
C ASP A 77 17.22 4.79 26.38
N THR A 78 16.36 4.81 27.41
CA THR A 78 15.25 3.86 27.57
C THR A 78 14.17 3.95 26.49
N THR A 79 14.17 5.01 25.70
CA THR A 79 13.23 5.23 24.60
C THR A 79 13.77 4.75 23.25
N ALA A 80 15.05 4.40 23.18
CA ALA A 80 15.69 3.93 21.97
C ALA A 80 15.33 2.46 21.65
N PHE A 81 15.28 2.14 20.36
CA PHE A 81 15.02 0.78 19.86
C PHE A 81 16.01 -0.26 20.37
N ASN A 82 17.28 0.13 20.52
CA ASN A 82 18.38 -0.72 20.96
C ASN A 82 18.86 -0.41 22.38
N TYR A 83 17.94 0.07 23.26
CA TYR A 83 18.24 0.26 24.67
C TYR A 83 18.87 -0.99 25.28
N ASN A 84 19.98 -0.79 26.00
CA ASN A 84 20.66 -1.85 26.75
C ASN A 84 20.66 -1.51 28.24
N SER A 85 19.87 -2.24 29.02
CA SER A 85 19.76 -2.03 30.47
C SER A 85 21.04 -2.37 31.25
N GLU A 86 21.99 -3.11 30.67
CA GLU A 86 23.26 -3.48 31.28
C GLU A 86 24.37 -2.47 30.95
N ALA A 87 24.13 -1.56 29.97
CA ALA A 87 25.10 -0.53 29.64
C ALA A 87 25.30 0.43 30.82
N ASN A 88 26.57 0.72 31.12
CA ASN A 88 26.96 1.69 32.12
C ASN A 88 27.84 2.84 31.54
N VAL A 89 28.18 2.73 30.26
CA VAL A 89 28.84 3.78 29.48
C VAL A 89 28.15 3.90 28.15
N GLU A 90 27.67 5.12 27.86
CA GLU A 90 27.03 5.39 26.56
C GLU A 90 28.07 5.49 25.45
N LEU A 91 27.85 4.77 24.38
CA LEU A 91 28.61 4.91 23.15
C LEU A 91 27.94 5.98 22.30
N GLU A 92 28.62 7.11 22.10
CA GLU A 92 28.09 8.24 21.35
C GLU A 92 27.55 7.82 19.96
N GLY A 93 26.30 8.17 19.65
CA GLY A 93 25.63 7.83 18.39
C GLY A 93 25.20 6.37 18.27
N SER A 94 25.28 5.56 19.33
CA SER A 94 24.83 4.16 19.28
C SER A 94 23.32 3.97 19.41
N CYS A 95 22.61 4.95 19.95
CA CYS A 95 21.17 4.87 20.14
C CYS A 95 20.44 5.00 18.80
N ILE A 96 19.55 4.04 18.54
CA ILE A 96 18.70 3.99 17.35
C ILE A 96 17.30 4.46 17.76
N GLU A 97 16.81 5.50 17.10
CA GLU A 97 15.46 6.02 17.34
C GLU A 97 14.41 4.97 16.98
N VAL A 98 13.33 4.89 17.76
CA VAL A 98 12.16 4.06 17.44
C VAL A 98 11.39 4.72 16.28
N VAL A 99 11.28 3.99 15.17
CA VAL A 99 10.47 4.37 14.00
C VAL A 99 9.29 3.41 13.89
N LEU A 100 8.12 3.89 14.27
CA LEU A 100 6.88 3.11 14.18
C LEU A 100 6.36 3.04 12.75
N GLY A 101 5.77 1.90 12.38
CA GLY A 101 5.09 1.71 11.10
C GLY A 101 4.86 0.24 10.79
N CYS A 102 4.15 0.00 9.70
CA CYS A 102 3.93 -1.37 9.22
C CYS A 102 5.23 -1.98 8.70
N MET A 103 5.62 -3.13 9.25
CA MET A 103 6.82 -3.88 8.88
C MET A 103 6.55 -5.08 7.95
N ASP A 104 5.30 -5.28 7.52
CA ASP A 104 4.90 -6.28 6.55
C ASP A 104 5.11 -5.75 5.13
N ASP A 105 6.04 -6.34 4.36
CA ASP A 105 6.40 -5.91 3.01
C ASP A 105 5.31 -6.21 1.96
N ASP A 106 4.35 -7.06 2.29
CA ASP A 106 3.15 -7.32 1.48
C ASP A 106 2.01 -6.33 1.77
N ALA A 107 2.14 -5.46 2.76
CA ALA A 107 1.11 -4.49 3.11
C ALA A 107 1.15 -3.22 2.24
N PHE A 108 -0.04 -2.65 2.01
CA PHE A 108 -0.20 -1.40 1.23
C PHE A 108 0.55 -0.21 1.83
N ASN A 109 0.63 -0.13 3.16
CA ASN A 109 1.29 0.94 3.90
C ASN A 109 2.63 0.51 4.51
N TYR A 110 3.33 -0.45 3.89
CA TYR A 110 4.66 -0.85 4.29
C TYR A 110 5.61 0.34 4.45
N ASN A 111 6.30 0.41 5.57
CA ASN A 111 7.31 1.43 5.85
C ASN A 111 8.69 0.79 5.99
N ILE A 112 9.52 0.90 4.96
CA ILE A 112 10.88 0.36 4.93
C ILE A 112 11.80 0.90 6.05
N ASN A 113 11.49 2.07 6.61
CA ASN A 113 12.27 2.70 7.67
C ASN A 113 11.79 2.31 9.08
N ALA A 114 10.64 1.64 9.20
CA ALA A 114 10.14 1.19 10.49
C ALA A 114 11.05 0.11 11.07
N ASN A 115 11.37 0.24 12.35
CA ASN A 115 12.07 -0.76 13.15
C ASN A 115 11.19 -1.33 14.27
N THR A 116 9.98 -0.82 14.40
CA THR A 116 8.99 -1.25 15.39
C THR A 116 7.61 -1.26 14.75
N ASP A 117 6.97 -2.42 14.75
CA ASP A 117 5.63 -2.58 14.20
C ASP A 117 4.60 -1.81 15.04
N ASP A 118 3.77 -1.00 14.39
CA ASP A 118 2.69 -0.23 15.02
C ASP A 118 1.35 -0.98 15.03
N GLY A 119 1.28 -2.19 14.45
CA GLY A 119 0.09 -3.03 14.35
C GLY A 119 -0.98 -2.51 13.38
N ASN A 120 -0.66 -1.53 12.53
CA ASN A 120 -1.60 -0.88 11.61
C ASN A 120 -1.37 -1.24 10.15
N CYS A 121 -0.87 -2.45 9.87
CA CYS A 121 -0.68 -2.91 8.51
C CYS A 121 -2.02 -3.03 7.76
N ILE A 122 -2.08 -2.43 6.59
CA ILE A 122 -3.25 -2.44 5.71
C ILE A 122 -3.00 -3.46 4.60
N PRO A 123 -3.84 -4.50 4.46
CA PRO A 123 -3.66 -5.47 3.40
C PRO A 123 -3.85 -4.85 2.02
N VAL A 124 -3.10 -5.31 1.02
CA VAL A 124 -3.30 -4.96 -0.37
C VAL A 124 -4.59 -5.60 -0.89
N ILE A 125 -5.52 -4.78 -1.39
CA ILE A 125 -6.78 -5.23 -2.02
C ILE A 125 -6.78 -4.72 -3.46
N PHE A 126 -6.61 -5.64 -4.40
CA PHE A 126 -6.56 -5.34 -5.82
C PHE A 126 -7.95 -5.15 -6.44
N GLY A 127 -8.09 -4.16 -7.31
CA GLY A 127 -9.29 -3.91 -8.10
C GLY A 127 -9.20 -2.62 -8.90
N CYS A 128 -10.29 -2.23 -9.54
CA CYS A 128 -10.38 -0.93 -10.20
C CYS A 128 -10.62 0.17 -9.17
N ILE A 129 -9.70 1.13 -9.07
CA ILE A 129 -9.82 2.28 -8.16
C ILE A 129 -10.26 3.58 -8.84
N ASP A 130 -10.60 3.52 -10.15
CA ASP A 130 -11.18 4.65 -10.87
C ASP A 130 -12.67 4.77 -10.55
N VAL A 131 -13.07 5.82 -9.85
CA VAL A 131 -14.45 6.10 -9.45
C VAL A 131 -15.41 6.29 -10.63
N THR A 132 -14.89 6.54 -11.83
CA THR A 132 -15.67 6.70 -13.06
C THR A 132 -15.87 5.40 -13.83
N ALA A 133 -15.18 4.34 -13.44
CA ALA A 133 -15.27 3.05 -14.10
C ALA A 133 -16.55 2.28 -13.72
N PHE A 134 -17.05 1.45 -14.64
CA PHE A 134 -18.22 0.61 -14.44
C PHE A 134 -18.05 -0.39 -13.29
N ASN A 135 -16.83 -0.91 -13.11
CA ASN A 135 -16.49 -1.90 -12.10
C ASN A 135 -15.64 -1.30 -10.96
N TYR A 136 -15.87 -0.02 -10.62
CA TYR A 136 -15.22 0.60 -9.47
C TYR A 136 -15.39 -0.22 -8.20
N CYS A 137 -14.30 -0.40 -7.47
CA CYS A 137 -14.24 -1.11 -6.21
C CYS A 137 -13.92 -0.12 -5.09
N ASP A 138 -14.88 0.16 -4.22
CA ASP A 138 -14.75 1.13 -3.12
C ASP A 138 -13.85 0.66 -1.97
N THR A 139 -13.62 -0.65 -1.86
CA THR A 139 -12.75 -1.25 -0.82
C THR A 139 -11.34 -1.54 -1.32
N CYS A 140 -11.08 -1.40 -2.62
CA CYS A 140 -9.78 -1.64 -3.21
C CYS A 140 -8.84 -0.45 -2.97
N ASN A 141 -7.55 -0.76 -2.72
CA ASN A 141 -6.52 0.25 -2.51
C ASN A 141 -5.38 0.18 -3.52
N THR A 142 -5.41 -0.81 -4.41
CA THR A 142 -4.36 -1.03 -5.41
C THR A 142 -4.97 -1.35 -6.76
N ASP A 143 -4.64 -0.53 -7.77
CA ASP A 143 -5.11 -0.75 -9.13
C ASP A 143 -4.45 -1.99 -9.73
N ASN A 144 -5.27 -2.86 -10.33
CA ASN A 144 -4.82 -4.04 -11.05
C ASN A 144 -4.98 -3.92 -12.57
N GLY A 145 -5.35 -2.73 -13.09
CA GLY A 145 -5.59 -2.47 -14.50
C GLY A 145 -6.89 -3.09 -15.04
N SER A 146 -7.83 -3.50 -14.17
CA SER A 146 -9.09 -4.14 -14.59
C SER A 146 -10.23 -3.16 -14.82
N CYS A 147 -9.98 -1.85 -14.79
CA CYS A 147 -11.02 -0.84 -14.96
C CYS A 147 -11.72 -0.98 -16.31
N ILE A 148 -13.05 -1.01 -16.26
CA ILE A 148 -13.92 -1.08 -17.43
C ILE A 148 -14.57 0.30 -17.63
N GLU A 149 -14.41 0.87 -18.83
CA GLU A 149 -15.02 2.14 -19.16
C GLU A 149 -16.55 2.05 -19.14
N VAL A 150 -17.23 3.10 -18.65
CA VAL A 150 -18.68 3.24 -18.72
C VAL A 150 -19.09 3.56 -20.15
N ILE A 151 -19.83 2.64 -20.77
CA ILE A 151 -20.43 2.83 -22.12
C ILE A 151 -21.93 2.93 -21.97
N ASN A 152 -22.45 4.15 -22.10
CA ASN A 152 -23.87 4.43 -21.98
C ASN A 152 -24.65 4.05 -23.23
N GLY A 153 -25.82 3.45 -23.07
CA GLY A 153 -26.72 3.12 -24.18
C GLY A 153 -27.91 2.28 -23.69
N CYS A 154 -28.76 1.88 -24.64
CA CYS A 154 -29.82 0.94 -24.34
C CYS A 154 -29.24 -0.48 -24.17
N THR A 155 -29.40 -1.08 -22.99
CA THR A 155 -28.87 -2.40 -22.67
C THR A 155 -29.91 -3.53 -22.83
N ASP A 156 -31.18 -3.20 -23.18
CA ASP A 156 -32.23 -4.16 -23.42
C ASP A 156 -32.23 -4.67 -24.86
N SER A 157 -31.94 -5.95 -25.06
CA SER A 157 -31.89 -6.60 -26.37
C SER A 157 -33.24 -6.64 -27.12
N THR A 158 -34.36 -6.34 -26.44
CA THR A 158 -35.70 -6.27 -27.05
C THR A 158 -36.00 -4.90 -27.65
N ALA A 159 -35.20 -3.89 -27.33
CA ALA A 159 -35.35 -2.52 -27.86
C ALA A 159 -34.79 -2.40 -29.30
N LEU A 160 -35.39 -1.53 -30.08
CA LEU A 160 -34.98 -1.24 -31.47
C LEU A 160 -33.61 -0.60 -31.58
N ASN A 161 -33.21 0.14 -30.54
CA ASN A 161 -31.92 0.84 -30.46
C ASN A 161 -30.96 0.16 -29.45
N TYR A 162 -31.12 -1.16 -29.25
CA TYR A 162 -30.17 -1.94 -28.45
C TYR A 162 -28.73 -1.71 -28.88
N TYR A 163 -27.86 -1.43 -27.91
CA TYR A 163 -26.43 -1.24 -28.15
C TYR A 163 -25.64 -2.30 -27.38
N ALA A 164 -25.15 -3.29 -28.11
CA ALA A 164 -24.49 -4.48 -27.53
C ALA A 164 -23.21 -4.19 -26.74
N LEU A 165 -22.59 -3.01 -26.94
CA LEU A 165 -21.39 -2.60 -26.18
C LEU A 165 -21.71 -1.78 -24.96
N ALA A 166 -22.96 -1.29 -24.80
CA ALA A 166 -23.36 -0.58 -23.60
C ALA A 166 -23.35 -1.49 -22.37
N ASN A 167 -22.73 -1.01 -21.29
CA ASN A 167 -22.73 -1.65 -19.99
C ASN A 167 -23.54 -0.88 -18.94
N THR A 168 -24.02 0.31 -19.31
CA THR A 168 -24.82 1.17 -18.44
C THR A 168 -26.03 1.68 -19.21
N ASP A 169 -27.24 1.34 -18.71
CA ASP A 169 -28.47 1.84 -19.31
C ASP A 169 -28.62 3.34 -19.03
N ASN A 170 -28.83 4.11 -20.09
CA ASN A 170 -29.06 5.55 -20.01
C ASN A 170 -30.55 5.94 -20.15
N GLY A 171 -31.47 4.98 -20.12
CA GLY A 171 -32.91 5.18 -20.26
C GLY A 171 -33.35 5.54 -21.69
N SER A 172 -32.51 5.34 -22.71
CA SER A 172 -32.83 5.68 -24.09
C SER A 172 -33.49 4.55 -24.87
N CYS A 173 -33.84 3.44 -24.25
CA CYS A 173 -34.42 2.30 -24.93
C CYS A 173 -35.73 2.66 -25.64
N ILE A 174 -35.82 2.33 -26.93
CA ILE A 174 -36.99 2.50 -27.76
C ILE A 174 -37.60 1.12 -28.03
N TYR A 175 -38.76 0.87 -27.50
CA TYR A 175 -39.43 -0.40 -27.67
C TYR A 175 -40.30 -0.45 -28.92
N PRO A 176 -40.39 -1.62 -29.58
CA PRO A 176 -41.28 -1.75 -30.76
C PRO A 176 -42.75 -1.59 -30.36
N VAL A 177 -43.43 -0.69 -31.04
CA VAL A 177 -44.87 -0.52 -31.03
C VAL A 177 -45.37 -0.91 -32.41
N TYR A 178 -46.01 -2.07 -32.48
CA TYR A 178 -46.51 -2.64 -33.74
C TYR A 178 -47.88 -2.09 -34.08
N GLY A 179 -48.19 -1.92 -35.36
CA GLY A 179 -49.47 -1.43 -35.84
C GLY A 179 -49.36 -0.76 -37.18
N CYS A 180 -50.39 0.03 -37.52
CA CYS A 180 -50.48 0.80 -38.76
C CYS A 180 -49.88 2.20 -38.56
N ASN A 181 -48.84 2.52 -39.31
CA ASN A 181 -48.18 3.86 -39.34
C ASN A 181 -48.48 4.65 -40.59
N ASP A 182 -49.46 4.23 -41.44
CA ASP A 182 -49.89 4.95 -42.60
C ASP A 182 -50.99 5.99 -42.26
N PRO A 183 -50.78 7.28 -42.39
CA PRO A 183 -51.74 8.32 -42.06
C PRO A 183 -53.06 8.22 -42.84
N SER A 184 -53.08 7.50 -43.96
CA SER A 184 -54.27 7.31 -44.77
C SER A 184 -55.15 6.14 -44.34
N ALA A 185 -54.66 5.31 -43.40
CA ALA A 185 -55.41 4.21 -42.86
C ALA A 185 -56.41 4.64 -41.76
N ILE A 186 -57.54 3.93 -41.63
CA ILE A 186 -58.58 4.19 -40.61
C ILE A 186 -58.02 3.99 -39.23
N ASN A 187 -57.18 2.96 -39.07
CA ASN A 187 -56.55 2.57 -37.83
C ASN A 187 -55.15 3.11 -37.67
N TYR A 188 -54.84 4.26 -38.27
CA TYR A 188 -53.59 4.93 -38.12
C TYR A 188 -53.29 5.26 -36.65
N ASP A 189 -52.09 4.89 -36.19
CA ASP A 189 -51.58 5.24 -34.86
C ASP A 189 -50.20 5.95 -35.02
N PRO A 190 -50.10 7.23 -34.69
CA PRO A 190 -48.85 8.00 -34.83
C PRO A 190 -47.71 7.51 -33.89
N PHE A 191 -48.01 6.66 -32.88
CA PHE A 191 -47.02 6.10 -31.96
C PHE A 191 -46.41 4.81 -32.46
N VAL A 192 -46.91 4.22 -33.53
CA VAL A 192 -46.36 3.02 -34.17
C VAL A 192 -45.00 3.34 -34.78
N ASN A 193 -43.98 2.59 -34.37
CA ASN A 193 -42.64 2.65 -34.90
C ASN A 193 -42.19 1.41 -35.68
N VAL A 194 -43.02 0.34 -35.67
CA VAL A 194 -42.79 -0.88 -36.46
C VAL A 194 -44.09 -1.26 -37.14
N PRO A 195 -44.24 -1.02 -38.48
CA PRO A 195 -45.41 -1.43 -39.20
C PRO A 195 -45.53 -2.93 -39.29
N ASP A 196 -46.74 -3.47 -39.05
CA ASP A 196 -47.03 -4.90 -39.02
C ASP A 196 -48.02 -5.36 -40.08
N SER A 197 -48.32 -4.52 -41.07
CA SER A 197 -49.32 -4.75 -42.16
C SER A 197 -50.75 -4.78 -41.68
N SER A 198 -51.05 -4.25 -40.50
CA SER A 198 -52.42 -4.20 -39.94
C SER A 198 -53.24 -3.02 -40.43
N CYS A 199 -52.70 -2.22 -41.37
CA CYS A 199 -53.41 -1.05 -41.89
C CYS A 199 -54.74 -1.43 -42.52
N GLU A 200 -55.81 -0.79 -42.05
CA GLU A 200 -57.16 -0.90 -42.59
C GLU A 200 -57.50 0.39 -43.37
N TYR A 201 -57.92 0.22 -44.58
CA TYR A 201 -58.33 1.34 -45.40
C TYR A 201 -59.85 1.33 -45.54
N SER A 202 -60.46 2.53 -45.61
CA SER A 202 -61.89 2.58 -45.91
C SER A 202 -62.13 1.95 -47.27
N ALA A 203 -62.83 0.82 -47.27
CA ALA A 203 -63.36 0.32 -48.51
C ALA A 203 -64.37 1.37 -49.00
N GLY A 204 -64.00 2.07 -50.02
CA GLY A 204 -64.94 2.89 -50.72
C GLY A 204 -66.08 2.01 -51.19
N CYS A 205 -67.33 2.47 -51.01
CA CYS A 205 -68.54 1.92 -51.53
C CYS A 205 -68.55 0.43 -51.72
N ALA A 206 -68.69 -0.26 -50.57
CA ALA A 206 -68.53 -1.69 -50.48
C ALA A 206 -69.68 -2.47 -51.17
N VAL A 207 -69.33 -3.42 -51.96
CA VAL A 207 -69.92 -4.74 -51.88
C VAL A 207 -68.88 -5.79 -52.20
N GLY A 208 -68.23 -6.34 -51.15
CA GLY A 208 -67.80 -7.71 -51.18
C GLY A 208 -66.35 -8.04 -51.57
N ASP A 209 -65.52 -7.15 -52.07
CA ASP A 209 -64.10 -7.45 -52.31
C ASP A 209 -63.17 -6.35 -51.77
N VAL A 210 -62.13 -6.79 -51.08
CA VAL A 210 -61.07 -5.91 -50.53
C VAL A 210 -60.17 -5.45 -51.68
N TYR A 211 -60.46 -4.31 -52.23
CA TYR A 211 -59.61 -3.72 -53.23
C TYR A 211 -58.49 -2.91 -52.57
N THR A 212 -57.30 -3.40 -52.62
CA THR A 212 -56.07 -2.69 -52.25
C THR A 212 -55.61 -1.77 -53.40
N LEU A 213 -56.37 -0.75 -53.71
CA LEU A 213 -55.92 0.31 -54.61
C LEU A 213 -55.17 1.34 -53.77
N PRO A 214 -54.08 1.98 -54.27
CA PRO A 214 -53.45 3.13 -53.62
C PRO A 214 -54.52 4.21 -53.41
N ASN A 215 -54.65 4.70 -52.17
CA ASN A 215 -55.70 5.64 -51.75
C ASN A 215 -55.98 6.81 -52.71
N ALA A 216 -54.93 7.37 -53.36
CA ALA A 216 -55.06 8.47 -54.27
C ALA A 216 -55.91 8.12 -55.52
N CYS A 217 -55.84 6.90 -56.05
CA CYS A 217 -56.68 6.49 -57.19
C CYS A 217 -58.13 6.27 -56.78
N PHE A 218 -58.33 5.77 -55.52
CA PHE A 218 -59.63 5.55 -55.03
C PHE A 218 -60.40 6.83 -54.72
N GLU A 219 -59.82 7.83 -54.13
CA GLU A 219 -60.40 9.13 -53.88
C GLU A 219 -60.76 9.87 -55.23
N TRP A 220 -59.93 9.67 -56.23
CA TRP A 220 -60.16 10.25 -57.50
C TRP A 220 -61.42 9.63 -58.19
N VAL A 221 -61.55 8.29 -58.17
CA VAL A 221 -62.68 7.57 -58.74
C VAL A 221 -64.00 7.98 -58.10
N ILE A 222 -64.03 8.11 -56.77
CA ILE A 222 -65.24 8.59 -56.05
C ILE A 222 -65.62 10.02 -56.42
N GLN A 223 -64.60 10.90 -56.63
CA GLN A 223 -64.85 12.29 -57.02
C GLN A 223 -65.40 12.41 -58.41
N VAL A 224 -65.06 11.52 -59.33
CA VAL A 224 -65.47 11.57 -60.75
C VAL A 224 -66.84 10.88 -60.97
N ASP A 225 -67.08 9.77 -60.22
CA ASP A 225 -68.36 9.09 -60.33
C ASP A 225 -68.90 8.67 -58.95
N GLN A 226 -69.84 9.46 -58.48
CA GLN A 226 -70.48 9.25 -57.17
C GLN A 226 -71.40 8.02 -57.12
N TYR A 227 -71.72 7.46 -58.26
CA TYR A 227 -72.52 6.22 -58.36
C TYR A 227 -71.72 5.01 -57.88
N CYS A 228 -70.45 4.94 -58.13
CA CYS A 228 -69.55 3.94 -57.64
C CYS A 228 -69.54 3.81 -56.09
N CYS A 229 -69.91 4.87 -55.39
CA CYS A 229 -70.01 4.88 -53.94
C CYS A 229 -71.37 4.50 -53.38
N ASN A 230 -72.44 4.78 -54.07
CA ASN A 230 -73.80 4.75 -53.52
C ASN A 230 -74.56 3.45 -53.82
N ASP A 231 -74.30 2.86 -54.98
CA ASP A 231 -75.16 1.72 -55.45
C ASP A 231 -74.38 0.40 -55.64
N SER A 232 -73.29 0.35 -56.37
CA SER A 232 -72.44 -0.83 -56.50
C SER A 232 -71.16 -0.49 -57.29
N TRP A 233 -70.04 -1.16 -56.92
CA TRP A 233 -68.82 -1.12 -57.72
C TRP A 233 -68.99 -2.06 -58.92
N ASP A 234 -69.20 -1.50 -60.12
CA ASP A 234 -69.42 -2.23 -61.39
C ASP A 234 -68.25 -2.01 -62.37
N ASN A 235 -68.34 -2.60 -63.53
CA ASN A 235 -67.30 -2.47 -64.59
C ASN A 235 -67.02 -1.04 -65.01
N THR A 236 -67.91 -0.09 -64.77
CA THR A 236 -67.73 1.30 -65.09
C THR A 236 -66.77 2.00 -64.15
N CYS A 237 -66.77 1.53 -62.88
CA CYS A 237 -65.84 1.99 -61.83
C CYS A 237 -64.39 1.54 -62.09
N TYR A 238 -64.18 0.53 -62.94
CA TYR A 238 -62.84 0.10 -63.38
C TYR A 238 -62.29 0.79 -64.58
N GLU A 239 -63.11 1.47 -65.38
CA GLU A 239 -62.67 2.12 -66.58
C GLU A 239 -62.34 3.63 -66.43
N LEU A 240 -62.51 4.13 -65.20
CA LEU A 240 -62.17 5.50 -64.84
C LEU A 240 -60.79 5.57 -64.21
#